data_7cc8408500db70cd876b364a3809dd03
#
_entry.id   7cc8408500db70cd876b364a3809dd03
#
_cell.length_a   1.000
_cell.length_b   1.000
_cell.length_c   1.000
_cell.angle_alpha   90.00
_cell.angle_beta   90.00
_cell.angle_gamma   90.00
#
_symmetry.space_group_name_H-M   'P 1'
#
loop_
_entity.id
_entity.type
_entity.pdbx_description
1 polymer ?
#
loop_
_entity_poly.entity_id
_entity_poly.type
_entity_poly.pdbx_seq_one_letter_code
_entity_poly.pdbx_strand_id
1 'polypeptide(L)'
;MEQPVLVIAVPRDGVAQGQNGKDHQAFESLVQTLLDFDKIPATLCFYTEGVRWLTHESPFVEELREIRARGADIVACRASMAAGGLLSDLAVGRLDSADRIDDMLIGAQHAMVV
;
A
#
# COMPACT_ATOMS: atom_id res chain seq x y z
N MET A 1 -19.28 11.62 -13.79
CA MET A 1 -18.20 11.14 -14.65
C MET A 1 -17.24 10.29 -13.83
N GLU A 2 -16.97 9.10 -14.27
CA GLU A 2 -16.11 8.20 -13.53
C GLU A 2 -14.65 8.59 -13.73
N GLN A 3 -13.90 8.55 -12.64
CA GLN A 3 -12.46 8.76 -12.71
C GLN A 3 -11.75 7.45 -13.02
N PRO A 4 -10.61 7.50 -13.70
CA PRO A 4 -9.82 6.29 -13.92
C PRO A 4 -9.47 5.65 -12.58
N VAL A 5 -9.56 4.33 -12.53
CA VAL A 5 -9.19 3.58 -11.34
C VAL A 5 -7.71 3.23 -11.46
N LEU A 6 -6.91 3.80 -10.57
CA LEU A 6 -5.50 3.47 -10.46
C LEU A 6 -5.31 2.58 -9.23
N VAL A 7 -4.75 1.41 -9.43
CA VAL A 7 -4.43 0.50 -8.34
C VAL A 7 -2.92 0.34 -8.29
N ILE A 8 -2.35 0.59 -7.12
CA ILE A 8 -0.91 0.49 -6.89
C ILE A 8 -0.66 -0.72 -6.01
N ALA A 9 0.11 -1.67 -6.50
CA ALA A 9 0.45 -2.88 -5.78
C ALA A 9 1.80 -2.70 -5.10
N VAL A 10 1.87 -2.99 -3.80
CA VAL A 10 3.08 -2.84 -3.01
C VAL A 10 3.42 -4.19 -2.36
N PRO A 11 4.21 -5.04 -3.02
CA PRO A 11 4.54 -6.37 -2.50
C PRO A 11 5.80 -6.40 -1.62
N ARG A 12 6.55 -5.31 -1.53
CA ARG A 12 7.87 -5.31 -0.87
C ARG A 12 7.98 -4.21 0.15
N ASP A 13 8.72 -4.49 1.23
CA ASP A 13 8.98 -3.50 2.28
C ASP A 13 10.39 -2.90 2.21
N GLY A 14 11.25 -3.41 1.34
CA GLY A 14 12.60 -2.91 1.22
C GLY A 14 13.55 -3.33 2.32
N VAL A 15 13.09 -4.14 3.26
CA VAL A 15 13.88 -4.56 4.40
C VAL A 15 14.38 -6.00 4.25
N ALA A 16 13.52 -6.88 3.77
CA ALA A 16 13.72 -8.32 3.85
C ALA A 16 14.88 -8.85 3.03
N GLN A 17 15.41 -8.10 2.09
CA GLN A 17 16.41 -8.60 1.16
C GLN A 17 17.75 -7.90 1.25
N GLY A 18 17.96 -7.06 2.24
CA GLY A 18 19.22 -6.33 2.37
C GLY A 18 19.57 -5.51 1.13
N GLN A 19 18.58 -4.96 0.47
CA GLN A 19 18.70 -4.33 -0.85
C GLN A 19 19.22 -2.91 -0.80
N ASN A 20 19.99 -2.55 0.20
CA ASN A 20 20.57 -1.22 0.30
C ASN A 20 19.53 -0.10 0.26
N GLY A 21 18.32 -0.38 0.66
CA GLY A 21 17.27 0.61 0.74
C GLY A 21 16.63 1.01 -0.57
N LYS A 22 16.89 0.28 -1.67
CA LYS A 22 16.31 0.65 -2.96
C LYS A 22 14.79 0.59 -2.97
N ASP A 23 14.22 -0.48 -2.39
CA ASP A 23 12.76 -0.59 -2.31
C ASP A 23 12.20 0.44 -1.35
N HIS A 24 12.93 0.76 -0.28
CA HIS A 24 12.55 1.81 0.64
C HIS A 24 12.50 3.17 -0.08
N GLN A 25 13.52 3.47 -0.88
CA GLN A 25 13.57 4.71 -1.63
C GLN A 25 12.45 4.81 -2.66
N ALA A 26 12.14 3.70 -3.32
CA ALA A 26 11.06 3.67 -4.30
C ALA A 26 9.72 3.94 -3.62
N PHE A 27 9.49 3.35 -2.46
CA PHE A 27 8.25 3.58 -1.73
C PHE A 27 8.17 4.99 -1.19
N GLU A 28 9.27 5.51 -0.64
CA GLU A 28 9.32 6.90 -0.18
C GLU A 28 9.01 7.87 -1.31
N SER A 29 9.56 7.64 -2.48
CA SER A 29 9.32 8.47 -3.64
C SER A 29 7.85 8.43 -4.05
N LEU A 30 7.24 7.26 -4.02
CA LEU A 30 5.81 7.12 -4.30
C LEU A 30 4.97 7.91 -3.30
N VAL A 31 5.27 7.79 -2.01
CA VAL A 31 4.54 8.48 -0.96
C VAL A 31 4.62 9.99 -1.16
N GLN A 32 5.82 10.51 -1.44
CA GLN A 32 5.99 11.94 -1.67
C GLN A 32 5.22 12.42 -2.90
N THR A 33 5.27 11.64 -3.97
CA THR A 33 4.52 11.97 -5.19
C THR A 33 3.03 12.03 -4.92
N LEU A 34 2.50 11.07 -4.17
CA LEU A 34 1.08 11.06 -3.84
C LEU A 34 0.69 12.24 -2.96
N LEU A 35 1.56 12.63 -2.03
CA LEU A 35 1.28 13.76 -1.15
C LEU A 35 1.27 15.09 -1.92
N ASP A 36 1.94 15.17 -3.06
CA ASP A 36 1.96 16.37 -3.88
C ASP A 36 0.67 16.56 -4.69
N PHE A 37 -0.19 15.56 -4.74
CA PHE A 37 -1.45 15.65 -5.48
C PHE A 37 -2.57 16.15 -4.57
N ASP A 38 -3.44 17.00 -5.11
CA ASP A 38 -4.61 17.49 -4.37
C ASP A 38 -5.63 16.38 -4.14
N LYS A 39 -5.78 15.49 -5.12
CA LYS A 39 -6.72 14.38 -5.05
C LYS A 39 -5.97 13.09 -5.37
N ILE A 40 -6.30 12.03 -4.64
CA ILE A 40 -5.64 10.74 -4.83
C ILE A 40 -6.70 9.69 -5.08
N PRO A 41 -7.24 9.60 -6.32
CA PRO A 41 -8.26 8.59 -6.64
C PRO A 41 -7.61 7.23 -6.91
N ALA A 42 -6.86 6.73 -5.94
CA ALA A 42 -6.07 5.52 -6.11
C ALA A 42 -6.38 4.54 -4.99
N THR A 43 -6.18 3.26 -5.28
CA THR A 43 -6.20 2.20 -4.28
C THR A 43 -4.79 1.65 -4.16
N LEU A 44 -4.28 1.59 -2.94
CA LEU A 44 -2.97 1.01 -2.66
C LEU A 44 -3.18 -0.34 -2.00
N CYS A 45 -2.71 -1.40 -2.66
CA CYS A 45 -2.85 -2.77 -2.17
C CYS A 45 -1.50 -3.27 -1.67
N PHE A 46 -1.43 -3.58 -0.39
CA PHE A 46 -0.21 -4.05 0.25
C PHE A 46 -0.34 -5.54 0.53
N TYR A 47 0.63 -6.33 0.08
CA TYR A 47 0.63 -7.77 0.27
C TYR A 47 2.06 -8.29 0.38
N THR A 48 2.22 -9.53 0.76
CA THR A 48 3.50 -10.14 1.12
C THR A 48 4.25 -9.25 2.11
N GLU A 49 5.52 -8.97 1.93
CA GLU A 49 6.28 -8.12 2.85
C GLU A 49 5.82 -6.66 2.83
N GLY A 50 5.13 -6.23 1.76
CA GLY A 50 4.65 -4.86 1.64
C GLY A 50 3.68 -4.45 2.75
N VAL A 51 3.00 -5.42 3.37
CA VAL A 51 2.08 -5.09 4.47
C VAL A 51 2.79 -4.46 5.66
N ARG A 52 4.10 -4.62 5.78
CA ARG A 52 4.88 -4.02 6.87
C ARG A 52 4.86 -2.50 6.85
N TRP A 53 4.66 -1.89 5.67
CA TRP A 53 4.52 -0.44 5.56
C TRP A 53 3.30 0.09 6.33
N LEU A 54 2.31 -0.76 6.58
CA LEU A 54 1.07 -0.37 7.25
C LEU A 54 1.06 -0.67 8.75
N THR A 55 2.15 -1.20 9.29
CA THR A 55 2.25 -1.52 10.71
C THR A 55 2.78 -0.32 11.50
N HIS A 56 2.67 -0.42 12.84
CA HIS A 56 3.14 0.65 13.73
C HIS A 56 4.64 0.92 13.62
N GLU A 57 5.41 -0.02 13.11
CA GLU A 57 6.84 0.15 12.93
C GLU A 57 7.23 0.90 11.66
N SER A 58 6.27 1.13 10.77
CA SER A 58 6.55 1.80 9.50
C SER A 58 6.92 3.27 9.74
N PRO A 59 7.97 3.78 9.07
CA PRO A 59 8.29 5.20 9.16
C PRO A 59 7.34 6.09 8.37
N PHE A 60 6.39 5.52 7.63
CA PHE A 60 5.48 6.27 6.76
C PHE A 60 4.03 6.24 7.22
N VAL A 61 3.76 5.85 8.47
CA VAL A 61 2.38 5.74 8.96
C VAL A 61 1.64 7.08 8.85
N GLU A 62 2.28 8.16 9.26
CA GLU A 62 1.61 9.47 9.23
C GLU A 62 1.32 9.91 7.80
N GLU A 63 2.28 9.73 6.90
CA GLU A 63 2.11 10.06 5.50
C GLU A 63 1.01 9.23 4.86
N LEU A 64 0.95 7.94 5.18
CA LEU A 64 -0.08 7.05 4.66
C LEU A 64 -1.46 7.43 5.19
N ARG A 65 -1.55 7.87 6.44
CA ARG A 65 -2.80 8.38 6.98
C ARG A 65 -3.27 9.62 6.24
N GLU A 66 -2.35 10.50 5.91
CA GLU A 66 -2.67 11.70 5.15
C GLU A 66 -3.16 11.33 3.74
N ILE A 67 -2.49 10.39 3.08
CA ILE A 67 -2.88 9.92 1.76
C ILE A 67 -4.30 9.32 1.81
N ARG A 68 -4.57 8.53 2.84
CA ARG A 68 -5.90 7.96 3.03
C ARG A 68 -6.96 9.04 3.26
N ALA A 69 -6.62 10.04 4.05
CA ALA A 69 -7.54 11.16 4.33
C ALA A 69 -7.87 11.94 3.07
N ARG A 70 -6.99 11.95 2.08
CA ARG A 70 -7.23 12.64 0.82
C ARG A 70 -8.03 11.83 -0.18
N GLY A 71 -8.46 10.63 0.18
CA GLY A 71 -9.37 9.84 -0.62
C GLY A 71 -8.84 8.53 -1.16
N ALA A 72 -7.59 8.19 -0.91
CA ALA A 72 -7.04 6.90 -1.33
C ALA A 72 -7.59 5.77 -0.45
N ASP A 73 -7.82 4.61 -1.04
CA ASP A 73 -8.18 3.40 -0.29
C ASP A 73 -6.88 2.62 -0.05
N ILE A 74 -6.58 2.35 1.21
CA ILE A 74 -5.37 1.61 1.59
C ILE A 74 -5.79 0.27 2.12
N VAL A 75 -5.36 -0.80 1.43
CA VAL A 75 -5.81 -2.16 1.67
C VAL A 75 -4.63 -3.07 1.99
N ALA A 76 -4.73 -3.80 3.07
CA ALA A 76 -3.74 -4.80 3.47
C ALA A 76 -4.29 -6.20 3.23
N CYS A 77 -3.48 -7.07 2.64
CA CYS A 77 -3.83 -8.47 2.44
C CYS A 77 -3.88 -9.17 3.79
N ARG A 78 -5.06 -9.67 4.17
CA ARG A 78 -5.25 -10.35 5.46
C ARG A 78 -4.34 -11.56 5.59
N ALA A 79 -4.23 -12.37 4.54
CA ALA A 79 -3.40 -13.57 4.57
C ALA A 79 -1.93 -13.22 4.79
N SER A 80 -1.44 -12.16 4.15
CA SER A 80 -0.05 -11.73 4.32
C SER A 80 0.20 -11.19 5.72
N MET A 81 -0.75 -10.44 6.27
CA MET A 81 -0.65 -9.94 7.64
C MET A 81 -0.63 -11.11 8.64
N ALA A 82 -1.50 -12.09 8.44
CA ALA A 82 -1.56 -13.26 9.31
C ALA A 82 -0.26 -14.09 9.24
N ALA A 83 0.25 -14.29 8.02
CA ALA A 83 1.48 -15.04 7.83
C ALA A 83 2.68 -14.40 8.53
N GLY A 84 2.70 -13.07 8.60
CA GLY A 84 3.75 -12.35 9.29
C GLY A 84 3.51 -12.11 10.78
N GLY A 85 2.37 -12.58 11.32
CA GLY A 85 2.03 -12.31 12.71
C GLY A 85 1.68 -10.87 12.98
N LEU A 86 1.18 -10.13 11.96
CA LEU A 86 1.05 -8.67 12.02
C LEU A 86 -0.39 -8.19 12.14
N LEU A 87 -1.37 -9.09 12.29
CA LEU A 87 -2.77 -8.68 12.29
C LEU A 87 -3.10 -7.63 13.34
N SER A 88 -2.47 -7.71 14.52
CA SER A 88 -2.70 -6.75 15.59
C SER A 88 -1.88 -5.47 15.45
N ASP A 89 -0.98 -5.41 14.47
CA ASP A 89 -0.07 -4.29 14.30
C ASP A 89 -0.48 -3.32 13.18
N LEU A 90 -1.65 -3.53 12.59
CA LEU A 90 -2.12 -2.65 11.52
C LEU A 90 -2.35 -1.25 12.07
N ALA A 91 -1.62 -0.28 11.55
CA ALA A 91 -1.68 1.11 11.99
C ALA A 91 -2.51 2.00 11.07
N VAL A 92 -2.62 1.63 9.80
CA VAL A 92 -3.32 2.43 8.81
C VAL A 92 -3.89 1.52 7.73
N GLY A 93 -5.06 1.88 7.21
CA GLY A 93 -5.72 1.11 6.17
C GLY A 93 -6.67 0.04 6.72
N ARG A 94 -7.13 -0.82 5.84
CA ARG A 94 -8.08 -1.88 6.18
C ARG A 94 -7.61 -3.22 5.64
N LEU A 95 -8.10 -4.29 6.26
CA LEU A 95 -7.81 -5.64 5.80
C LEU A 95 -8.80 -6.07 4.73
N ASP A 96 -8.33 -6.83 3.73
CA ASP A 96 -9.19 -7.49 2.77
C ASP A 96 -8.56 -8.80 2.35
N SER A 97 -9.33 -9.66 1.70
CA SER A 97 -8.84 -10.96 1.27
C SER A 97 -7.94 -10.84 0.04
N ALA A 98 -7.07 -11.83 -0.13
CA ALA A 98 -6.21 -11.87 -1.32
C ALA A 98 -7.04 -11.89 -2.61
N ASP A 99 -8.17 -12.62 -2.60
CA ASP A 99 -9.03 -12.71 -3.78
C ASP A 99 -9.58 -11.34 -4.18
N ARG A 100 -9.99 -10.54 -3.21
CA ARG A 100 -10.52 -9.21 -3.51
C ARG A 100 -9.42 -8.26 -3.99
N ILE A 101 -8.22 -8.39 -3.47
CA ILE A 101 -7.09 -7.60 -3.94
C ILE A 101 -6.76 -7.98 -5.39
N ASP A 102 -6.76 -9.27 -5.70
CA ASP A 102 -6.56 -9.74 -7.07
C ASP A 102 -7.63 -9.17 -8.00
N ASP A 103 -8.90 -9.17 -7.56
CA ASP A 103 -9.98 -8.61 -8.34
C ASP A 103 -9.78 -7.12 -8.60
N MET A 104 -9.31 -6.37 -7.62
CA MET A 104 -9.02 -4.96 -7.78
C MET A 104 -7.93 -4.72 -8.82
N LEU A 105 -6.87 -5.54 -8.78
CA LEU A 105 -5.76 -5.41 -9.72
C LEU A 105 -6.17 -5.77 -11.14
N ILE A 106 -6.93 -6.86 -11.29
CA ILE A 106 -7.38 -7.31 -12.61
C ILE A 106 -8.37 -6.32 -13.21
N GLY A 107 -9.26 -5.76 -12.39
CA GLY A 107 -10.28 -4.83 -12.85
C GLY A 107 -9.83 -3.39 -13.00
N ALA A 108 -8.58 -3.07 -12.64
CA ALA A 108 -8.10 -1.70 -12.68
C ALA A 108 -7.88 -1.23 -14.11
N GLN A 109 -8.22 0.03 -14.38
CA GLN A 109 -7.91 0.65 -15.67
C GLN A 109 -6.40 0.88 -15.80
N HIS A 110 -5.77 1.22 -14.69
CA HIS A 110 -4.32 1.39 -14.62
C HIS A 110 -3.82 0.70 -13.37
N ALA A 111 -2.76 -0.08 -13.51
CA ALA A 111 -2.14 -0.77 -12.39
C ALA A 111 -0.64 -0.55 -12.42
N MET A 112 -0.05 -0.34 -11.24
CA MET A 112 1.39 -0.19 -11.07
C MET A 112 1.86 -1.13 -9.96
N VAL A 113 3.11 -1.58 -10.06
CA VAL A 113 3.78 -2.33 -9.00
C VAL A 113 4.99 -1.53 -8.56
N VAL A 114 5.11 -1.35 -7.25
CA VAL A 114 6.22 -0.58 -6.68
C VAL A 114 7.21 -1.46 -5.94
#